data_24c57af37ad9bb50aca5aab5b0f92b71
#
_entry.id   24c57af37ad9bb50aca5aab5b0f92b71
#
_cell.length_a   1.000
_cell.length_b   1.000
_cell.length_c   1.000
_cell.angle_alpha   90.00
_cell.angle_beta   90.00
_cell.angle_gamma   90.00
#
_symmetry.space_group_name_H-M   'P 1'
#
loop_
_entity.id
_entity.type
_entity.pdbx_description
1 polymer ?
#
loop_
_entity_poly.entity_id
_entity_poly.type
_entity_poly.pdbx_seq_one_letter_code
_entity_poly.pdbx_strand_id
1 'polypeptide(L)'
;MLHQPIYAPVPMLAADVNCFWALEQDQESYNREVYLPDAYIEVIINVGAPLVLESEHGMLELPRAFVNPLQNKPLRIRAAGFCQMISMQLYPWAVKPILNIDADPSTVHVIGLDADWQRFADDLTQIVAHRGYGEAIDCYQEYVCKTAYRHKHDLMLIRTAGHLLHGSHGQIRMADLATQCHLSPSQFERQFKHYTAISPKAYARIVRFGSLQAALLVNPSIRLADLADVYGYSDQAHLIREFKSFADCTPRDLAASAPAYFELRQNEDWCDFMKQYFNLSYAG
;
A
#
# COMPACT_ATOMS: atom_id res chain seq x y z
N MET A 1 -12.93 2.57 18.61
CA MET A 1 -11.59 2.06 18.98
C MET A 1 -11.01 1.48 17.70
N LEU A 2 -9.86 1.91 17.27
CA LEU A 2 -9.21 1.37 16.08
C LEU A 2 -8.53 0.05 16.46
N HIS A 3 -8.88 -1.03 15.79
CA HIS A 3 -8.18 -2.31 15.89
C HIS A 3 -7.61 -2.64 14.50
N GLN A 4 -6.27 -2.71 14.42
CA GLN A 4 -5.58 -2.94 13.14
C GLN A 4 -4.48 -4.00 13.32
N PRO A 5 -4.85 -5.28 13.48
CA PRO A 5 -3.89 -6.35 13.55
C PRO A 5 -3.22 -6.57 12.19
N ILE A 6 -1.92 -6.89 12.22
CA ILE A 6 -1.09 -7.11 11.05
C ILE A 6 -0.54 -8.52 11.11
N TYR A 7 -0.50 -9.19 9.96
CA TYR A 7 -0.11 -10.57 9.80
C TYR A 7 0.95 -10.72 8.72
N ALA A 8 2.01 -11.43 9.02
CA ALA A 8 3.03 -11.75 8.03
C ALA A 8 2.50 -12.72 6.97
N PRO A 9 2.93 -12.59 5.70
CA PRO A 9 2.58 -13.58 4.68
C PRO A 9 3.28 -14.91 4.94
N VAL A 10 2.63 -16.00 4.53
CA VAL A 10 3.29 -17.31 4.49
C VAL A 10 4.50 -17.28 3.55
N PRO A 11 5.53 -18.13 3.75
CA PRO A 11 6.79 -18.07 2.97
C PRO A 11 6.61 -18.07 1.46
N MET A 12 5.59 -18.76 0.95
CA MET A 12 5.28 -18.82 -0.50
C MET A 12 4.92 -17.45 -1.08
N LEU A 13 4.29 -16.58 -0.28
CA LEU A 13 3.81 -15.25 -0.70
C LEU A 13 4.80 -14.12 -0.37
N ALA A 14 5.80 -14.37 0.48
CA ALA A 14 6.65 -13.31 1.05
C ALA A 14 7.44 -12.46 0.04
N ALA A 15 7.67 -12.96 -1.18
CA ALA A 15 8.33 -12.18 -2.24
C ALA A 15 7.39 -11.21 -2.97
N ASP A 16 6.07 -11.41 -2.83
CA ASP A 16 5.02 -10.73 -3.60
C ASP A 16 3.99 -10.00 -2.74
N VAL A 17 3.86 -10.43 -1.48
CA VAL A 17 2.95 -9.85 -0.48
C VAL A 17 3.79 -9.26 0.64
N ASN A 18 3.52 -8.01 0.99
CA ASN A 18 4.18 -7.35 2.11
C ASN A 18 3.59 -7.81 3.45
N CYS A 19 2.28 -7.68 3.58
CA CYS A 19 1.54 -8.12 4.75
C CYS A 19 0.06 -8.32 4.44
N PHE A 20 -0.65 -8.90 5.41
CA PHE A 20 -2.10 -8.79 5.53
C PHE A 20 -2.42 -7.93 6.74
N TRP A 21 -3.53 -7.21 6.70
CA TRP A 21 -4.01 -6.44 7.84
C TRP A 21 -5.54 -6.47 7.90
N ALA A 22 -6.07 -6.25 9.08
CA ALA A 22 -7.50 -6.08 9.29
C ALA A 22 -7.78 -4.74 9.97
N LEU A 23 -8.93 -4.16 9.71
CA LEU A 23 -9.38 -2.90 10.29
C LEU A 23 -10.78 -3.03 10.85
N GLU A 24 -10.96 -2.55 12.09
CA GLU A 24 -12.26 -2.25 12.68
C GLU A 24 -12.31 -0.81 13.13
N GLN A 25 -13.30 -0.08 12.66
CA GLN A 25 -13.43 1.33 12.99
C GLN A 25 -14.89 1.80 12.91
N ASP A 26 -15.27 2.71 13.82
CA ASP A 26 -16.57 3.38 13.72
C ASP A 26 -16.63 4.27 12.47
N GLN A 27 -17.86 4.49 11.97
CA GLN A 27 -18.10 5.24 10.74
C GLN A 27 -17.54 6.67 10.80
N GLU A 28 -17.67 7.34 11.93
CA GLU A 28 -17.25 8.74 12.05
C GLU A 28 -15.73 8.86 11.94
N SER A 29 -15.00 8.02 12.67
CA SER A 29 -13.54 7.99 12.64
C SER A 29 -13.03 7.59 11.25
N TYR A 30 -13.57 6.51 10.66
CA TYR A 30 -13.19 6.06 9.33
C TYR A 30 -13.42 7.13 8.25
N ASN A 31 -14.55 7.81 8.28
CA ASN A 31 -14.90 8.82 7.29
C ASN A 31 -14.06 10.11 7.37
N ARG A 32 -13.24 10.27 8.40
CA ARG A 32 -12.24 11.34 8.50
C ARG A 32 -10.92 10.99 7.82
N GLU A 33 -10.68 9.71 7.56
CA GLU A 33 -9.42 9.28 6.99
C GLU A 33 -9.32 9.55 5.49
N VAL A 34 -8.08 9.67 5.03
CA VAL A 34 -7.71 9.86 3.63
C VAL A 34 -6.60 8.86 3.33
N TYR A 35 -6.82 8.01 2.33
CA TYR A 35 -5.79 7.12 1.83
C TYR A 35 -4.77 7.93 1.05
N LEU A 36 -3.58 8.07 1.59
CA LEU A 36 -2.46 8.68 0.88
C LEU A 36 -1.77 7.63 0.00
N PRO A 37 -1.14 8.05 -1.10
CA PRO A 37 -0.34 7.16 -1.92
C PRO A 37 0.71 6.42 -1.11
N ASP A 38 0.83 5.14 -1.36
CA ASP A 38 1.93 4.33 -0.85
C ASP A 38 2.50 3.43 -1.96
N ALA A 39 3.52 2.65 -1.64
CA ALA A 39 4.22 1.85 -2.64
C ALA A 39 3.61 0.46 -2.86
N TYR A 40 2.41 0.23 -2.37
CA TYR A 40 1.73 -1.05 -2.42
C TYR A 40 0.38 -0.96 -3.13
N ILE A 41 -0.10 -2.10 -3.56
CA ILE A 41 -1.44 -2.29 -4.09
C ILE A 41 -2.24 -3.06 -3.06
N GLU A 42 -3.39 -2.52 -2.68
CA GLU A 42 -4.25 -3.13 -1.67
C GLU A 42 -5.34 -3.97 -2.32
N VAL A 43 -5.42 -5.24 -1.95
CA VAL A 43 -6.56 -6.10 -2.29
C VAL A 43 -7.47 -6.17 -1.07
N ILE A 44 -8.53 -5.39 -1.11
CA ILE A 44 -9.41 -5.15 0.03
C ILE A 44 -10.63 -6.05 -0.06
N ILE A 45 -10.92 -6.74 1.05
CA ILE A 45 -12.17 -7.46 1.29
C ILE A 45 -12.96 -6.70 2.36
N ASN A 46 -14.05 -6.08 1.96
CA ASN A 46 -14.97 -5.42 2.87
C ASN A 46 -15.90 -6.44 3.52
N VAL A 47 -15.75 -6.64 4.81
CA VAL A 47 -16.57 -7.56 5.61
C VAL A 47 -17.58 -6.81 6.50
N GLY A 48 -17.56 -5.48 6.46
CA GLY A 48 -18.45 -4.59 7.24
C GLY A 48 -19.54 -3.92 6.42
N ALA A 49 -19.87 -2.68 6.81
CA ALA A 49 -20.84 -1.85 6.12
C ALA A 49 -20.38 -1.50 4.69
N PRO A 50 -21.30 -1.19 3.75
CA PRO A 50 -20.96 -0.76 2.40
C PRO A 50 -19.94 0.39 2.37
N LEU A 51 -18.99 0.30 1.45
CA LEU A 51 -18.00 1.33 1.19
C LEU A 51 -18.34 2.09 -0.09
N VAL A 52 -18.04 3.38 -0.11
CA VAL A 52 -18.31 4.28 -1.22
C VAL A 52 -17.07 5.10 -1.53
N LEU A 53 -16.64 5.10 -2.79
CA LEU A 53 -15.58 5.94 -3.28
C LEU A 53 -16.11 7.36 -3.56
N GLU A 54 -15.48 8.36 -2.95
CA GLU A 54 -15.73 9.77 -3.25
C GLU A 54 -14.88 10.19 -4.47
N SER A 55 -15.53 10.58 -5.56
CA SER A 55 -14.84 10.99 -6.79
C SER A 55 -15.38 12.33 -7.30
N GLU A 56 -14.69 12.94 -8.26
CA GLU A 56 -15.14 14.17 -8.93
C GLU A 56 -16.50 14.00 -9.65
N HIS A 57 -16.85 12.75 -9.99
CA HIS A 57 -18.11 12.40 -10.67
C HIS A 57 -19.22 11.97 -9.71
N GLY A 58 -18.99 12.05 -8.40
CA GLY A 58 -19.94 11.66 -7.36
C GLY A 58 -19.47 10.45 -6.53
N MET A 59 -20.44 9.85 -5.84
CA MET A 59 -20.20 8.70 -4.96
C MET A 59 -20.41 7.40 -5.73
N LEU A 60 -19.40 6.52 -5.71
CA LEU A 60 -19.45 5.20 -6.34
C LEU A 60 -19.43 4.12 -5.27
N GLU A 61 -20.47 3.28 -5.21
CA GLU A 61 -20.48 2.12 -4.33
C GLU A 61 -19.42 1.11 -4.75
N LEU A 62 -18.63 0.64 -3.79
CA LEU A 62 -17.58 -0.32 -4.02
C LEU A 62 -18.09 -1.75 -3.80
N PRO A 63 -17.67 -2.72 -4.63
CA PRO A 63 -17.96 -4.12 -4.37
C PRO A 63 -17.26 -4.60 -3.11
N ARG A 64 -17.64 -5.77 -2.58
CA ARG A 64 -17.01 -6.32 -1.36
C ARG A 64 -15.53 -6.63 -1.55
N ALA A 65 -15.16 -7.16 -2.71
CA ALA A 65 -13.77 -7.45 -3.07
C ALA A 65 -13.31 -6.49 -4.18
N PHE A 66 -12.29 -5.71 -3.90
CA PHE A 66 -11.75 -4.74 -4.87
C PHE A 66 -10.24 -4.51 -4.67
N VAL A 67 -9.62 -3.96 -5.70
CA VAL A 67 -8.22 -3.53 -5.70
C VAL A 67 -8.16 -2.02 -5.64
N ASN A 68 -7.39 -1.50 -4.69
CA ASN A 68 -6.92 -0.14 -4.69
C ASN A 68 -5.51 -0.15 -5.32
N PRO A 69 -5.36 0.29 -6.58
CA PRO A 69 -4.07 0.27 -7.28
C PRO A 69 -3.13 1.34 -6.72
N LEU A 70 -1.89 1.38 -7.21
CA LEU A 70 -0.98 2.47 -6.88
C LEU A 70 -1.63 3.81 -7.17
N GLN A 71 -1.62 4.70 -6.17
CA GLN A 71 -2.18 6.03 -6.30
C GLN A 71 -1.05 7.06 -6.48
N ASN A 72 -1.37 8.15 -7.15
CA ASN A 72 -0.52 9.34 -7.24
C ASN A 72 -1.18 10.57 -6.60
N LYS A 73 -2.39 10.39 -6.05
CA LYS A 73 -3.23 11.38 -5.38
C LYS A 73 -3.95 10.74 -4.20
N PRO A 74 -4.35 11.52 -3.20
CA PRO A 74 -5.17 11.05 -2.10
C PRO A 74 -6.50 10.45 -2.57
N LEU A 75 -6.94 9.38 -1.91
CA LEU A 75 -8.21 8.72 -2.16
C LEU A 75 -9.09 8.80 -0.91
N ARG A 76 -10.39 9.05 -1.10
CA ARG A 76 -11.38 9.09 -0.02
C ARG A 76 -12.39 7.98 -0.23
N ILE A 77 -12.40 7.03 0.71
CA ILE A 77 -13.43 5.99 0.79
C ILE A 77 -14.25 6.26 2.05
N ARG A 78 -15.57 6.18 1.93
CA ARG A 78 -16.52 6.40 3.03
C ARG A 78 -17.20 5.09 3.37
N ALA A 79 -17.44 4.86 4.65
CA ALA A 79 -18.27 3.74 5.12
C ALA A 79 -19.69 4.22 5.42
N ALA A 80 -20.70 3.42 5.05
CA ALA A 80 -22.10 3.69 5.36
C ALA A 80 -22.49 3.28 6.80
N GLY A 81 -21.55 2.75 7.56
CA GLY A 81 -21.73 2.29 8.93
C GLY A 81 -20.41 1.85 9.54
N PHE A 82 -20.44 0.87 10.45
CA PHE A 82 -19.24 0.32 11.07
C PHE A 82 -18.35 -0.34 10.03
N CYS A 83 -17.12 0.15 9.92
CA CYS A 83 -16.14 -0.29 8.93
C CYS A 83 -15.37 -1.50 9.43
N GLN A 84 -15.41 -2.58 8.66
CA GLN A 84 -14.61 -3.78 8.90
C GLN A 84 -14.05 -4.25 7.56
N MET A 85 -12.74 -4.42 7.47
CA MET A 85 -12.10 -4.90 6.25
C MET A 85 -10.87 -5.73 6.55
N ILE A 86 -10.52 -6.56 5.59
CA ILE A 86 -9.26 -7.29 5.53
C ILE A 86 -8.56 -6.87 4.25
N SER A 87 -7.27 -6.61 4.30
CA SER A 87 -6.48 -6.29 3.12
C SER A 87 -5.26 -7.15 3.00
N MET A 88 -4.88 -7.43 1.76
CA MET A 88 -3.61 -7.97 1.35
C MET A 88 -2.83 -6.88 0.62
N GLN A 89 -1.65 -6.54 1.13
CA GLN A 89 -0.75 -5.60 0.47
C GLN A 89 0.18 -6.31 -0.49
N LEU A 90 0.00 -6.03 -1.78
CA LEU A 90 0.82 -6.56 -2.86
C LEU A 90 1.91 -5.58 -3.25
N TYR A 91 3.09 -6.11 -3.53
CA TYR A 91 4.04 -5.37 -4.37
C TYR A 91 3.51 -5.27 -5.80
N PRO A 92 3.75 -4.16 -6.53
CA PRO A 92 3.13 -3.94 -7.84
C PRO A 92 3.42 -5.02 -8.88
N TRP A 93 4.57 -5.67 -8.81
CA TRP A 93 4.92 -6.77 -9.72
C TRP A 93 4.10 -8.05 -9.51
N ALA A 94 3.42 -8.15 -8.38
CA ALA A 94 2.64 -9.33 -8.01
C ALA A 94 1.19 -9.29 -8.50
N VAL A 95 0.69 -8.14 -8.92
CA VAL A 95 -0.72 -7.98 -9.31
C VAL A 95 -1.08 -8.88 -10.48
N LYS A 96 -0.31 -8.84 -11.55
CA LYS A 96 -0.57 -9.67 -12.74
C LYS A 96 -0.45 -11.17 -12.48
N PRO A 97 0.58 -11.68 -11.78
CA PRO A 97 0.68 -13.09 -11.41
C PRO A 97 -0.40 -13.61 -10.46
N ILE A 98 -0.86 -12.77 -9.53
CA ILE A 98 -1.81 -13.17 -8.48
C ILE A 98 -3.26 -12.93 -8.92
N LEU A 99 -3.55 -11.78 -9.50
CA LEU A 99 -4.91 -11.35 -9.81
C LEU A 99 -5.26 -11.45 -11.30
N ASN A 100 -4.26 -11.58 -12.18
CA ASN A 100 -4.40 -11.56 -13.64
C ASN A 100 -5.14 -10.30 -14.17
N ILE A 101 -4.89 -9.15 -13.54
CA ILE A 101 -5.42 -7.85 -13.96
C ILE A 101 -4.28 -6.90 -14.30
N ASP A 102 -4.56 -5.91 -15.15
CA ASP A 102 -3.69 -4.77 -15.37
C ASP A 102 -4.16 -3.61 -14.47
N ALA A 103 -3.31 -3.20 -13.53
CA ALA A 103 -3.60 -2.14 -12.55
C ALA A 103 -2.85 -0.87 -12.92
N ASP A 104 -3.18 -0.25 -14.07
CA ASP A 104 -2.58 1.03 -14.47
C ASP A 104 -3.16 2.18 -13.62
N PRO A 105 -2.34 2.83 -12.79
CA PRO A 105 -2.79 3.90 -11.90
C PRO A 105 -3.23 5.18 -12.64
N SER A 106 -2.97 5.27 -13.95
CA SER A 106 -3.38 6.43 -14.75
C SER A 106 -4.85 6.35 -15.22
N THR A 107 -5.47 5.17 -15.17
CA THR A 107 -6.78 4.93 -15.78
C THR A 107 -7.88 4.54 -14.81
N VAL A 108 -7.53 4.04 -13.63
CA VAL A 108 -8.53 3.49 -12.70
C VAL A 108 -8.17 3.84 -11.25
N HIS A 109 -9.16 4.31 -10.48
CA HIS A 109 -8.99 4.58 -9.05
C HIS A 109 -9.21 3.35 -8.18
N VAL A 110 -10.17 2.49 -8.55
CA VAL A 110 -10.49 1.23 -7.84
C VAL A 110 -10.98 0.22 -8.87
N ILE A 111 -10.58 -1.05 -8.73
CA ILE A 111 -10.94 -2.14 -9.64
C ILE A 111 -11.73 -3.18 -8.85
N GLY A 112 -12.99 -3.39 -9.21
CA GLY A 112 -13.77 -4.51 -8.68
C GLY A 112 -13.19 -5.85 -9.14
N LEU A 113 -13.10 -6.80 -8.23
CA LEU A 113 -12.69 -8.16 -8.54
C LEU A 113 -13.87 -9.01 -9.05
N ASP A 114 -13.57 -10.14 -9.66
CA ASP A 114 -14.56 -11.01 -10.28
C ASP A 114 -15.50 -11.73 -9.29
N ALA A 115 -16.44 -12.51 -9.82
CA ALA A 115 -17.45 -13.19 -9.02
C ALA A 115 -16.87 -14.21 -8.03
N ASP A 116 -15.70 -14.81 -8.32
CA ASP A 116 -15.06 -15.76 -7.41
C ASP A 116 -14.53 -15.03 -6.17
N TRP A 117 -13.93 -13.86 -6.36
CA TRP A 117 -13.50 -13.00 -5.29
C TRP A 117 -14.67 -12.42 -4.47
N GLN A 118 -15.79 -12.08 -5.13
CA GLN A 118 -16.98 -11.60 -4.42
C GLN A 118 -17.57 -12.70 -3.53
N ARG A 119 -17.65 -13.95 -4.02
CA ARG A 119 -18.09 -15.10 -3.20
C ARG A 119 -17.13 -15.36 -2.05
N PHE A 120 -15.83 -15.30 -2.30
CA PHE A 120 -14.83 -15.45 -1.26
C PHE A 120 -14.95 -14.36 -0.17
N ALA A 121 -15.30 -13.14 -0.54
CA ALA A 121 -15.56 -12.06 0.42
C ALA A 121 -16.78 -12.35 1.31
N ASP A 122 -17.83 -12.97 0.76
CA ASP A 122 -18.99 -13.41 1.56
C ASP A 122 -18.60 -14.51 2.55
N ASP A 123 -17.77 -15.49 2.12
CA ASP A 123 -17.25 -16.54 3.01
C ASP A 123 -16.39 -15.95 4.12
N LEU A 124 -15.47 -15.02 3.80
CA LEU A 124 -14.64 -14.34 4.80
C LEU A 124 -15.47 -13.52 5.80
N THR A 125 -16.56 -12.90 5.35
CA THR A 125 -17.50 -12.19 6.24
C THR A 125 -18.05 -13.13 7.31
N GLN A 126 -18.43 -14.35 6.95
CA GLN A 126 -18.91 -15.36 7.89
C GLN A 126 -17.81 -15.84 8.84
N ILE A 127 -16.59 -16.02 8.31
CA ILE A 127 -15.45 -16.45 9.13
C ILE A 127 -15.11 -15.37 10.17
N VAL A 128 -15.02 -14.10 9.76
CA VAL A 128 -14.76 -12.99 10.71
C VAL A 128 -15.82 -12.95 11.81
N ALA A 129 -17.10 -13.09 11.46
CA ALA A 129 -18.21 -13.03 12.42
C ALA A 129 -18.18 -14.17 13.46
N HIS A 130 -17.71 -15.37 13.09
CA HIS A 130 -17.78 -16.56 13.96
C HIS A 130 -16.43 -16.96 14.56
N ARG A 131 -15.31 -16.62 13.94
CA ARG A 131 -13.96 -17.15 14.26
C ARG A 131 -12.88 -16.07 14.37
N GLY A 132 -13.21 -14.83 13.94
CA GLY A 132 -12.31 -13.68 14.03
C GLY A 132 -11.33 -13.54 12.87
N TYR A 133 -10.51 -12.49 12.94
CA TYR A 133 -9.61 -12.08 11.86
C TYR A 133 -8.47 -13.04 11.61
N GLY A 134 -7.90 -13.66 12.64
CA GLY A 134 -6.77 -14.58 12.47
C GLY A 134 -7.10 -15.71 11.51
N GLU A 135 -8.22 -16.42 11.75
CA GLU A 135 -8.65 -17.51 10.89
C GLU A 135 -9.08 -17.02 9.50
N ALA A 136 -9.69 -15.84 9.41
CA ALA A 136 -10.02 -15.22 8.12
C ALA A 136 -8.77 -14.91 7.30
N ILE A 137 -7.70 -14.42 7.91
CA ILE A 137 -6.40 -14.16 7.24
C ILE A 137 -5.76 -15.47 6.79
N ASP A 138 -5.79 -16.52 7.60
CA ASP A 138 -5.26 -17.84 7.21
C ASP A 138 -6.01 -18.38 5.99
N CYS A 139 -7.34 -18.28 5.96
CA CYS A 139 -8.16 -18.64 4.80
C CYS A 139 -7.83 -17.75 3.58
N TYR A 140 -7.57 -16.46 3.79
CA TYR A 140 -7.19 -15.56 2.71
C TYR A 140 -5.85 -15.95 2.09
N GLN A 141 -4.84 -16.23 2.91
CA GLN A 141 -3.54 -16.70 2.44
C GLN A 141 -3.66 -18.02 1.65
N GLU A 142 -4.45 -18.96 2.17
CA GLU A 142 -4.69 -20.23 1.50
C GLU A 142 -5.38 -20.04 0.14
N TYR A 143 -6.41 -19.19 0.05
CA TYR A 143 -7.09 -18.84 -1.20
C TYR A 143 -6.12 -18.28 -2.23
N VAL A 144 -5.29 -17.31 -1.82
CA VAL A 144 -4.27 -16.70 -2.68
C VAL A 144 -3.25 -17.74 -3.13
N CYS A 145 -2.75 -18.60 -2.25
CA CYS A 145 -1.81 -19.68 -2.61
C CYS A 145 -2.41 -20.66 -3.65
N LYS A 146 -3.72 -20.93 -3.58
CA LYS A 146 -4.40 -21.83 -4.51
C LYS A 146 -4.69 -21.20 -5.88
N THR A 147 -4.88 -19.89 -5.91
CA THR A 147 -5.27 -19.16 -7.12
C THR A 147 -4.12 -18.45 -7.81
N ALA A 148 -3.12 -18.01 -7.03
CA ALA A 148 -1.93 -17.35 -7.53
C ALA A 148 -1.06 -18.27 -8.41
N TYR A 149 -0.26 -17.65 -9.26
CA TYR A 149 0.79 -18.33 -10.05
C TYR A 149 0.29 -19.39 -11.04
N ARG A 150 -0.99 -19.37 -11.39
CA ARG A 150 -1.52 -20.23 -12.45
C ARG A 150 -0.81 -20.00 -13.79
N HIS A 151 -0.25 -18.80 -13.97
CA HIS A 151 0.56 -18.42 -15.13
C HIS A 151 2.03 -18.27 -14.69
N LYS A 152 2.93 -18.97 -15.39
CA LYS A 152 4.38 -18.85 -15.12
C LYS A 152 4.86 -17.48 -15.63
N HIS A 153 5.27 -16.61 -14.72
CA HIS A 153 5.96 -15.36 -15.03
C HIS A 153 7.38 -15.44 -14.46
N ASP A 154 8.37 -15.10 -15.27
CA ASP A 154 9.72 -14.90 -14.77
C ASP A 154 9.83 -13.49 -14.18
N LEU A 155 9.57 -13.41 -12.89
CA LEU A 155 9.54 -12.14 -12.14
C LEU A 155 10.81 -11.90 -11.34
N MET A 156 11.78 -12.80 -11.37
CA MET A 156 12.93 -12.73 -10.46
C MET A 156 13.66 -11.39 -10.56
N LEU A 157 13.92 -10.90 -11.77
CA LEU A 157 14.59 -9.62 -11.98
C LEU A 157 13.76 -8.43 -11.49
N ILE A 158 12.45 -8.44 -11.75
CA ILE A 158 11.55 -7.36 -11.35
C ILE A 158 11.33 -7.34 -9.83
N ARG A 159 11.18 -8.50 -9.20
CA ARG A 159 11.15 -8.65 -7.73
C ARG A 159 12.42 -8.09 -7.11
N THR A 160 13.58 -8.50 -7.59
CA THR A 160 14.88 -8.02 -7.09
C THR A 160 14.97 -6.49 -7.22
N ALA A 161 14.65 -5.95 -8.39
CA ALA A 161 14.65 -4.51 -8.62
C ALA A 161 13.67 -3.75 -7.70
N GLY A 162 12.47 -4.28 -7.53
CA GLY A 162 11.46 -3.70 -6.65
C GLY A 162 11.90 -3.68 -5.18
N HIS A 163 12.43 -4.78 -4.68
CA HIS A 163 12.95 -4.85 -3.31
C HIS A 163 14.17 -3.93 -3.10
N LEU A 164 15.05 -3.77 -4.08
CA LEU A 164 16.15 -2.80 -4.02
C LEU A 164 15.63 -1.36 -3.99
N LEU A 165 14.56 -1.05 -4.74
CA LEU A 165 13.91 0.25 -4.68
C LEU A 165 13.32 0.53 -3.29
N HIS A 166 12.64 -0.45 -2.68
CA HIS A 166 12.13 -0.33 -1.31
C HIS A 166 13.27 -0.17 -0.30
N GLY A 167 14.27 -1.05 -0.33
CA GLY A 167 15.39 -1.01 0.61
C GLY A 167 16.24 0.26 0.53
N SER A 168 16.25 0.94 -0.63
CA SER A 168 16.92 2.22 -0.82
C SER A 168 16.02 3.44 -0.62
N HIS A 169 14.78 3.27 -0.16
CA HIS A 169 13.78 4.34 -0.09
C HIS A 169 13.62 5.10 -1.42
N GLY A 170 13.70 4.39 -2.54
CA GLY A 170 13.62 4.97 -3.87
C GLY A 170 14.83 5.81 -4.29
N GLN A 171 15.97 5.69 -3.62
CA GLN A 171 17.18 6.53 -3.89
C GLN A 171 18.18 5.88 -4.85
N ILE A 172 18.06 4.55 -5.09
CA ILE A 172 18.95 3.85 -6.01
C ILE A 172 18.89 4.46 -7.42
N ARG A 173 20.04 4.63 -8.07
CA ARG A 173 20.09 5.13 -9.44
C ARG A 173 19.51 4.11 -10.40
N MET A 174 18.69 4.56 -11.34
CA MET A 174 18.06 3.67 -12.34
C MET A 174 19.09 2.93 -13.20
N ALA A 175 20.25 3.55 -13.49
CA ALA A 175 21.33 2.91 -14.23
C ALA A 175 21.96 1.76 -13.42
N ASP A 176 22.17 1.96 -12.12
CA ASP A 176 22.75 0.94 -11.24
C ASP A 176 21.78 -0.25 -11.09
N LEU A 177 20.49 0.06 -10.97
CA LEU A 177 19.43 -0.95 -10.90
C LEU A 177 19.33 -1.79 -12.18
N ALA A 178 19.38 -1.14 -13.35
CA ALA A 178 19.41 -1.83 -14.64
C ALA A 178 20.66 -2.73 -14.77
N THR A 179 21.82 -2.25 -14.30
CA THR A 179 23.07 -3.04 -14.29
C THR A 179 22.95 -4.27 -13.40
N GLN A 180 22.37 -4.14 -12.20
CA GLN A 180 22.14 -5.27 -11.30
C GLN A 180 21.17 -6.30 -11.88
N CYS A 181 20.24 -5.86 -12.73
CA CYS A 181 19.33 -6.73 -13.48
C CYS A 181 19.95 -7.27 -14.79
N HIS A 182 21.20 -6.97 -15.10
CA HIS A 182 21.85 -7.36 -16.37
C HIS A 182 21.09 -6.89 -17.62
N LEU A 183 20.45 -5.72 -17.54
CA LEU A 183 19.67 -5.12 -18.62
C LEU A 183 20.22 -3.75 -19.00
N SER A 184 19.98 -3.34 -20.25
CA SER A 184 20.12 -1.93 -20.60
C SER A 184 19.03 -1.09 -19.91
N PRO A 185 19.26 0.22 -19.65
CA PRO A 185 18.25 1.07 -19.01
C PRO A 185 16.89 1.05 -19.70
N SER A 186 16.85 1.05 -21.04
CA SER A 186 15.60 0.99 -21.81
C SER A 186 14.89 -0.36 -21.71
N GLN A 187 15.65 -1.47 -21.68
CA GLN A 187 15.08 -2.81 -21.48
C GLN A 187 14.51 -2.94 -20.07
N PHE A 188 15.24 -2.48 -19.07
CA PHE A 188 14.80 -2.48 -17.67
C PHE A 188 13.51 -1.68 -17.51
N GLU A 189 13.45 -0.43 -17.98
CA GLU A 189 12.26 0.41 -17.89
C GLU A 189 11.04 -0.25 -18.55
N ARG A 190 11.21 -0.82 -19.75
CA ARG A 190 10.14 -1.51 -20.46
C ARG A 190 9.63 -2.73 -19.70
N GLN A 191 10.52 -3.58 -19.18
CA GLN A 191 10.14 -4.77 -18.43
C GLN A 191 9.50 -4.40 -17.10
N PHE A 192 10.07 -3.46 -16.36
CA PHE A 192 9.49 -3.01 -15.10
C PHE A 192 8.08 -2.45 -15.32
N LYS A 193 7.89 -1.56 -16.30
CA LYS A 193 6.57 -1.02 -16.64
C LYS A 193 5.59 -2.10 -17.11
N HIS A 194 6.04 -3.13 -17.80
CA HIS A 194 5.17 -4.22 -18.23
C HIS A 194 4.54 -4.98 -17.05
N TYR A 195 5.27 -5.17 -15.95
CA TYR A 195 4.78 -5.92 -14.79
C TYR A 195 4.12 -5.03 -13.73
N THR A 196 4.50 -3.77 -13.63
CA THR A 196 4.06 -2.86 -12.56
C THR A 196 3.10 -1.77 -13.04
N ALA A 197 2.87 -1.67 -14.35
CA ALA A 197 2.12 -0.62 -15.05
C ALA A 197 2.73 0.80 -14.95
N ILE A 198 3.77 1.02 -14.13
CA ILE A 198 4.44 2.32 -13.99
C ILE A 198 5.94 2.24 -14.28
N SER A 199 6.57 3.38 -14.58
CA SER A 199 8.03 3.41 -14.75
C SER A 199 8.75 3.21 -13.41
N PRO A 200 9.98 2.64 -13.41
CA PRO A 200 10.77 2.48 -12.18
C PRO A 200 11.04 3.82 -11.48
N LYS A 201 11.19 4.91 -12.24
CA LYS A 201 11.38 6.25 -11.69
C LYS A 201 10.11 6.77 -10.99
N ALA A 202 8.93 6.54 -11.57
CA ALA A 202 7.67 6.91 -10.94
C ALA A 202 7.43 6.10 -9.66
N TYR A 203 7.72 4.79 -9.69
CA TYR A 203 7.62 3.94 -8.52
C TYR A 203 8.60 4.36 -7.41
N ALA A 204 9.86 4.66 -7.74
CA ALA A 204 10.84 5.17 -6.80
C ALA A 204 10.37 6.44 -6.06
N ARG A 205 9.66 7.34 -6.75
CA ARG A 205 9.07 8.54 -6.13
C ARG A 205 7.96 8.19 -5.13
N ILE A 206 7.11 7.21 -5.45
CA ILE A 206 6.05 6.74 -4.54
C ILE A 206 6.67 6.08 -3.31
N VAL A 207 7.68 5.20 -3.49
CA VAL A 207 8.42 4.57 -2.38
C VAL A 207 9.03 5.63 -1.46
N ARG A 208 9.67 6.65 -2.03
CA ARG A 208 10.28 7.76 -1.27
C ARG A 208 9.22 8.54 -0.48
N PHE A 209 8.10 8.84 -1.12
CA PHE A 209 6.99 9.54 -0.47
C PHE A 209 6.41 8.71 0.69
N GLY A 210 6.16 7.41 0.51
CA GLY A 210 5.67 6.53 1.56
C GLY A 210 6.62 6.45 2.76
N SER A 211 7.94 6.32 2.50
CA SER A 211 8.96 6.33 3.56
C SER A 211 8.99 7.65 4.33
N LEU A 212 8.87 8.78 3.63
CA LEU A 212 8.79 10.11 4.24
C LEU A 212 7.52 10.29 5.08
N GLN A 213 6.38 9.84 4.57
CA GLN A 213 5.11 9.85 5.30
C GLN A 213 5.21 9.06 6.60
N ALA A 214 5.73 7.84 6.54
CA ALA A 214 5.90 6.99 7.70
C ALA A 214 6.82 7.64 8.76
N ALA A 215 7.95 8.21 8.35
CA ALA A 215 8.85 8.92 9.25
C ALA A 215 8.17 10.09 9.97
N LEU A 216 7.32 10.85 9.27
CA LEU A 216 6.53 11.94 9.85
C LEU A 216 5.46 11.44 10.82
N LEU A 217 4.82 10.31 10.54
CA LEU A 217 3.83 9.71 11.42
C LEU A 217 4.46 9.15 12.70
N VAL A 218 5.65 8.54 12.59
CA VAL A 218 6.41 8.05 13.76
C VAL A 218 6.99 9.20 14.59
N ASN A 219 7.53 10.23 13.95
CA ASN A 219 8.10 11.39 14.62
C ASN A 219 7.64 12.72 13.99
N PRO A 220 6.47 13.28 14.40
CA PRO A 220 5.94 14.51 13.83
C PRO A 220 6.78 15.76 14.06
N SER A 221 7.68 15.74 15.04
CA SER A 221 8.55 16.87 15.38
C SER A 221 9.85 16.89 14.58
N ILE A 222 10.13 15.86 13.78
CA ILE A 222 11.37 15.75 13.00
C ILE A 222 11.57 16.96 12.07
N ARG A 223 12.80 17.40 11.90
CA ARG A 223 13.12 18.54 11.04
C ARG A 223 13.01 18.12 9.57
N LEU A 224 12.27 18.90 8.77
CA LEU A 224 12.12 18.61 7.34
C LEU A 224 13.44 18.69 6.55
N ALA A 225 14.41 19.48 7.04
CA ALA A 225 15.74 19.52 6.44
C ALA A 225 16.46 18.16 6.60
N ASP A 226 16.39 17.57 7.80
CA ASP A 226 17.01 16.26 8.06
C ASP A 226 16.35 15.16 7.22
N LEU A 227 15.02 15.22 7.08
CA LEU A 227 14.29 14.31 6.18
C LEU A 227 14.65 14.51 4.71
N ALA A 228 14.92 15.74 4.27
CA ALA A 228 15.35 16.01 2.91
C ALA A 228 16.70 15.32 2.63
N ASP A 229 17.64 15.44 3.54
CA ASP A 229 18.94 14.77 3.42
C ASP A 229 18.81 13.24 3.44
N VAL A 230 18.05 12.70 4.39
CA VAL A 230 17.85 11.25 4.56
C VAL A 230 17.21 10.61 3.33
N TYR A 231 16.17 11.24 2.76
CA TYR A 231 15.43 10.69 1.63
C TYR A 231 15.89 11.21 0.25
N GLY A 232 17.06 11.87 0.18
CA GLY A 232 17.72 12.24 -1.09
C GLY A 232 16.98 13.32 -1.86
N TYR A 233 16.34 14.27 -1.17
CA TYR A 233 15.85 15.51 -1.77
C TYR A 233 16.97 16.54 -1.84
N SER A 234 16.99 17.39 -2.87
CA SER A 234 18.00 18.42 -3.02
C SER A 234 17.98 19.48 -1.91
N ASP A 235 16.79 19.71 -1.38
CA ASP A 235 16.53 20.68 -0.31
C ASP A 235 15.11 20.47 0.28
N GLN A 236 14.84 21.15 1.39
CA GLN A 236 13.53 21.12 2.05
C GLN A 236 12.39 21.63 1.14
N ALA A 237 12.65 22.59 0.26
CA ALA A 237 11.62 23.12 -0.63
C ALA A 237 11.22 22.09 -1.71
N HIS A 238 12.19 21.33 -2.22
CA HIS A 238 11.94 20.19 -3.11
C HIS A 238 11.09 19.13 -2.42
N LEU A 239 11.47 18.74 -1.19
CA LEU A 239 10.67 17.80 -0.38
C LEU A 239 9.22 18.26 -0.24
N ILE A 240 8.99 19.53 0.17
CA ILE A 240 7.63 20.07 0.37
C ILE A 240 6.84 20.07 -0.94
N ARG A 241 7.46 20.45 -2.07
CA ARG A 241 6.77 20.45 -3.38
C ARG A 241 6.37 19.02 -3.79
N GLU A 242 7.28 18.06 -3.66
CA GLU A 242 6.99 16.68 -4.03
C GLU A 242 5.94 16.07 -3.09
N PHE A 243 6.05 16.31 -1.79
CA PHE A 243 5.06 15.85 -0.80
C PHE A 243 3.65 16.36 -1.14
N LYS A 244 3.51 17.67 -1.39
CA LYS A 244 2.23 18.26 -1.79
C LYS A 244 1.67 17.65 -3.08
N SER A 245 2.53 17.25 -4.01
CA SER A 245 2.07 16.64 -5.26
C SER A 245 1.39 15.29 -5.06
N PHE A 246 1.70 14.58 -3.98
CA PHE A 246 1.10 13.29 -3.62
C PHE A 246 -0.02 13.41 -2.58
N ALA A 247 0.14 14.28 -1.58
CA ALA A 247 -0.74 14.34 -0.42
C ALA A 247 -1.79 15.45 -0.45
N ASP A 248 -1.70 16.37 -1.40
CA ASP A 248 -2.49 17.62 -1.48
C ASP A 248 -2.41 18.50 -0.20
N CYS A 249 -1.50 18.21 0.69
CA CYS A 249 -1.21 18.95 1.91
C CYS A 249 0.30 19.07 2.16
N THR A 250 0.72 19.87 3.15
CA THR A 250 2.14 19.94 3.53
C THR A 250 2.54 18.80 4.47
N PRO A 251 3.85 18.46 4.58
CA PRO A 251 4.33 17.54 5.61
C PRO A 251 3.92 17.96 7.04
N ARG A 252 3.85 19.27 7.31
CA ARG A 252 3.44 19.80 8.61
C ARG A 252 1.92 19.68 8.84
N ASP A 253 1.11 19.81 7.80
CA ASP A 253 -0.34 19.60 7.90
C ASP A 253 -0.61 18.12 8.23
N LEU A 254 0.09 17.17 7.58
CA LEU A 254 -0.01 15.76 7.90
C LEU A 254 0.45 15.50 9.34
N ALA A 255 1.60 16.01 9.73
CA ALA A 255 2.11 15.86 11.09
C ALA A 255 1.15 16.43 12.16
N ALA A 256 0.46 17.55 11.85
CA ALA A 256 -0.53 18.17 12.73
C ALA A 256 -1.85 17.41 12.81
N SER A 257 -2.29 16.79 11.71
CA SER A 257 -3.50 15.95 11.67
C SER A 257 -3.30 14.58 12.34
N ALA A 258 -2.08 14.27 12.66
CA ALA A 258 -1.66 13.02 13.30
C ALA A 258 -2.18 12.73 14.75
N PRO A 259 -2.97 13.57 15.46
CA PRO A 259 -3.65 13.12 16.67
C PRO A 259 -4.57 11.91 16.45
N ALA A 260 -5.18 11.76 15.27
CA ALA A 260 -5.93 10.55 14.92
C ALA A 260 -5.05 9.29 14.91
N TYR A 261 -3.79 9.43 14.56
CA TYR A 261 -2.76 8.37 14.64
C TYR A 261 -2.06 8.33 16.01
N PHE A 262 -2.39 9.22 16.93
CA PHE A 262 -1.72 9.32 18.25
C PHE A 262 -2.02 8.09 19.12
N GLU A 263 -3.24 7.59 19.09
CA GLU A 263 -3.62 6.35 19.79
C GLU A 263 -2.87 5.14 19.19
N LEU A 264 -2.69 5.12 17.87
CA LEU A 264 -1.89 4.10 17.18
C LEU A 264 -0.41 4.17 17.55
N ARG A 265 0.14 5.37 17.77
CA ARG A 265 1.55 5.55 18.18
C ARG A 265 1.85 5.07 19.59
N GLN A 266 0.87 5.02 20.48
CA GLN A 266 1.02 4.43 21.80
C GLN A 266 1.01 2.90 21.76
N ASN A 267 0.66 2.31 20.62
CA ASN A 267 0.80 0.88 20.38
C ASN A 267 2.22 0.61 19.88
N GLU A 268 3.04 -0.03 20.73
CA GLU A 268 4.42 -0.40 20.38
C GLU A 268 4.45 -1.30 19.14
N ASP A 269 3.50 -2.22 19.01
CA ASP A 269 3.38 -3.11 17.85
C ASP A 269 3.16 -2.33 16.55
N TRP A 270 2.38 -1.24 16.57
CA TRP A 270 2.18 -0.37 15.41
C TRP A 270 3.43 0.42 15.05
N CYS A 271 4.11 0.99 16.05
CA CYS A 271 5.36 1.71 15.82
C CYS A 271 6.45 0.80 15.25
N ASP A 272 6.57 -0.41 15.75
CA ASP A 272 7.54 -1.40 15.27
C ASP A 272 7.15 -1.91 13.90
N PHE A 273 5.86 -2.12 13.63
CA PHE A 273 5.37 -2.40 12.29
C PHE A 273 5.72 -1.27 11.32
N MET A 274 5.43 -0.01 11.63
CA MET A 274 5.73 1.11 10.74
C MET A 274 7.23 1.22 10.47
N LYS A 275 8.08 1.00 11.48
CA LYS A 275 9.53 0.95 11.32
C LYS A 275 9.94 -0.19 10.38
N GLN A 276 9.44 -1.39 10.61
CA GLN A 276 9.74 -2.58 9.81
C GLN A 276 9.17 -2.45 8.40
N TYR A 277 7.92 -2.03 8.28
CA TYR A 277 7.17 -1.87 7.05
C TYR A 277 7.82 -0.89 6.07
N PHE A 278 8.28 0.26 6.57
CA PHE A 278 8.97 1.26 5.77
C PHE A 278 10.50 1.20 5.89
N ASN A 279 11.04 0.15 6.53
CA ASN A 279 12.48 0.00 6.77
C ASN A 279 13.10 1.26 7.40
N LEU A 280 12.41 1.87 8.37
CA LEU A 280 12.85 3.10 9.00
C LEU A 280 13.99 2.79 9.99
N SER A 281 15.22 2.97 9.57
CA SER A 281 16.41 2.82 10.43
C SER A 281 16.63 4.01 11.40
N TYR A 282 15.73 4.99 11.42
CA TYR A 282 15.83 6.21 12.21
C TYR A 282 14.72 6.33 13.25
N ALA A 283 14.85 5.60 14.34
CA ALA A 283 14.13 5.86 15.57
C ALA A 283 15.10 5.73 16.73
N GLY A 284 16.00 6.72 16.85
CA GLY A 284 16.84 7.00 18.00
C GLY A 284 16.65 8.44 18.41
#